data_d5e9e39802fd3128d1dd64ef3044c99f
#
_entry.id   d5e9e39802fd3128d1dd64ef3044c99f
#
_cell.length_a   1.000
_cell.length_b   1.000
_cell.length_c   1.000
_cell.angle_alpha   90.00
_cell.angle_beta   90.00
_cell.angle_gamma   90.00
#
_symmetry.space_group_name_H-M   'P 1'
#
loop_
_entity.id
_entity.type
_entity.pdbx_description
1 polymer ?
#
loop_
_entity_poly.entity_id
_entity_poly.type
_entity_poly.pdbx_seq_one_letter_code
_entity_poly.pdbx_strand_id
1 'polypeptide(L)'
;MSFSFLYKWALVLGLLLGHVVTVFAQDANMDRAKHVYELFVADQGDRIHALLNKNLQEKLSPEIFKDMFKQSEKQFGKLQAKGEWKQESAEGITLYYRDLKFERYSLRFLLSFDADGSMNTIRLMPVPAASTAKPVAYNKEKMQERDITVGAD
;
A
#
# COMPACT_ATOMS: atom_id res chain seq x y z
N MET A 1 32.66 -13.19 42.32
CA MET A 1 31.98 -13.46 41.03
C MET A 1 31.18 -12.21 40.68
N SER A 2 31.53 -11.62 39.58
CA SER A 2 31.15 -10.27 39.24
C SER A 2 29.70 -10.20 38.69
N PHE A 3 28.83 -9.47 39.36
CA PHE A 3 27.43 -9.16 38.94
C PHE A 3 27.37 -8.48 37.57
N SER A 4 28.48 -7.99 37.06
CA SER A 4 28.61 -7.32 35.75
C SER A 4 28.42 -8.25 34.56
N PHE A 5 28.63 -9.57 34.71
CA PHE A 5 28.56 -10.52 33.59
C PHE A 5 27.11 -10.90 33.25
N LEU A 6 26.26 -11.03 34.27
CA LEU A 6 24.84 -11.36 34.10
C LEU A 6 24.03 -10.22 33.43
N TYR A 7 24.41 -8.98 33.70
CA TYR A 7 23.74 -7.80 33.14
C TYR A 7 23.98 -7.64 31.62
N LYS A 8 25.17 -8.00 31.18
CA LYS A 8 25.51 -7.96 29.72
C LYS A 8 24.72 -8.98 28.90
N TRP A 9 24.44 -10.15 29.48
CA TRP A 9 23.65 -11.18 28.81
C TRP A 9 22.16 -10.84 28.75
N ALA A 10 21.62 -10.19 29.79
CA ALA A 10 20.23 -9.74 29.81
C ALA A 10 19.96 -8.64 28.78
N LEU A 11 20.91 -7.73 28.54
CA LEU A 11 20.80 -6.69 27.52
C LEU A 11 20.83 -7.24 26.09
N VAL A 12 21.66 -8.25 25.84
CA VAL A 12 21.75 -8.90 24.51
C VAL A 12 20.48 -9.71 24.22
N LEU A 13 19.91 -10.36 25.23
CA LEU A 13 18.66 -11.13 25.07
C LEU A 13 17.46 -10.21 24.82
N GLY A 14 17.42 -9.02 25.45
CA GLY A 14 16.38 -8.02 25.26
C GLY A 14 16.40 -7.40 23.85
N LEU A 15 17.59 -7.23 23.26
CA LEU A 15 17.74 -6.69 21.90
C LEU A 15 17.30 -7.69 20.82
N LEU A 16 17.51 -8.98 21.05
CA LEU A 16 17.10 -10.04 20.12
C LEU A 16 15.58 -10.25 20.08
N LEU A 17 14.90 -10.07 21.22
CA LEU A 17 13.43 -10.19 21.29
C LEU A 17 12.70 -9.03 20.60
N GLY A 18 13.29 -7.83 20.58
CA GLY A 18 12.67 -6.66 19.93
C GLY A 18 12.62 -6.74 18.41
N HIS A 19 13.52 -7.48 17.77
CA HIS A 19 13.56 -7.59 16.30
C HIS A 19 12.63 -8.67 15.73
N VAL A 20 12.24 -9.66 16.54
CA VAL A 20 11.38 -10.77 16.10
C VAL A 20 9.93 -10.32 15.94
N VAL A 21 9.48 -9.36 16.76
CA VAL A 21 8.07 -8.90 16.73
C VAL A 21 7.72 -8.12 15.45
N THR A 22 8.68 -7.38 14.89
CA THR A 22 8.44 -6.61 13.67
C THR A 22 8.32 -7.47 12.42
N VAL A 23 9.06 -8.57 12.34
CA VAL A 23 9.02 -9.49 11.20
C VAL A 23 7.68 -10.25 11.17
N PHE A 24 7.16 -10.71 12.31
CA PHE A 24 5.87 -11.40 12.37
C PHE A 24 4.68 -10.51 12.02
N ALA A 25 4.71 -9.24 12.40
CA ALA A 25 3.63 -8.31 12.06
C ALA A 25 3.60 -8.00 10.55
N GLN A 26 4.75 -7.94 9.93
CA GLN A 26 4.89 -7.68 8.51
C GLN A 26 4.36 -8.83 7.65
N ASP A 27 4.66 -10.07 8.04
CA ASP A 27 4.15 -11.27 7.38
C ASP A 27 2.62 -11.41 7.54
N ALA A 28 2.09 -11.12 8.73
CA ALA A 28 0.65 -11.17 9.00
C ALA A 28 -0.14 -10.18 8.12
N ASN A 29 0.37 -8.99 7.85
CA ASN A 29 -0.30 -8.03 6.98
C ASN A 29 -0.20 -8.42 5.49
N MET A 30 0.88 -9.06 5.07
CA MET A 30 0.96 -9.64 3.74
C MET A 30 -0.10 -10.73 3.54
N ASP A 31 -0.31 -11.60 4.51
CA ASP A 31 -1.34 -12.64 4.43
C ASP A 31 -2.76 -12.04 4.46
N ARG A 32 -2.98 -10.98 5.24
CA ARG A 32 -4.23 -10.20 5.17
C ARG A 32 -4.44 -9.60 3.77
N ALA A 33 -3.41 -9.04 3.17
CA ALA A 33 -3.50 -8.47 1.82
C ALA A 33 -3.87 -9.52 0.77
N LYS A 34 -3.29 -10.71 0.85
CA LYS A 34 -3.66 -11.85 -0.01
C LYS A 34 -5.12 -12.25 0.20
N HIS A 35 -5.56 -12.34 1.46
CA HIS A 35 -6.94 -12.68 1.79
C HIS A 35 -7.94 -11.65 1.26
N VAL A 36 -7.66 -10.35 1.42
CA VAL A 36 -8.52 -9.28 0.85
C VAL A 36 -8.61 -9.39 -0.67
N TYR A 37 -7.51 -9.72 -1.35
CA TYR A 37 -7.52 -9.94 -2.79
C TYR A 37 -8.40 -11.14 -3.19
N GLU A 38 -8.37 -12.23 -2.44
CA GLU A 38 -9.27 -13.39 -2.67
C GLU A 38 -10.73 -13.00 -2.52
N LEU A 39 -11.07 -12.20 -1.51
CA LEU A 39 -12.42 -11.67 -1.33
C LEU A 39 -12.84 -10.74 -2.49
N PHE A 40 -11.91 -9.95 -2.99
CA PHE A 40 -12.14 -9.06 -4.13
C PHE A 40 -12.46 -9.85 -5.41
N VAL A 41 -11.67 -10.88 -5.72
CA VAL A 41 -11.91 -11.74 -6.90
C VAL A 41 -13.19 -12.56 -6.74
N ALA A 42 -13.52 -12.97 -5.51
CA ALA A 42 -14.73 -13.73 -5.20
C ALA A 42 -15.98 -12.85 -5.06
N ASP A 43 -15.87 -11.53 -5.27
CA ASP A 43 -16.98 -10.57 -5.19
C ASP A 43 -17.67 -10.54 -3.81
N GLN A 44 -16.87 -10.70 -2.74
CA GLN A 44 -17.36 -10.71 -1.37
C GLN A 44 -17.25 -9.33 -0.70
N GLY A 45 -17.95 -8.33 -1.25
CA GLY A 45 -17.88 -6.94 -0.83
C GLY A 45 -18.20 -6.70 0.64
N ASP A 46 -19.21 -7.40 1.20
CA ASP A 46 -19.57 -7.29 2.62
C ASP A 46 -18.42 -7.70 3.54
N ARG A 47 -17.66 -8.75 3.16
CA ARG A 47 -16.50 -9.22 3.92
C ARG A 47 -15.31 -8.26 3.80
N ILE A 48 -15.10 -7.66 2.64
CA ILE A 48 -14.10 -6.61 2.47
C ILE A 48 -14.44 -5.42 3.36
N HIS A 49 -15.70 -4.97 3.34
CA HIS A 49 -16.16 -3.86 4.18
C HIS A 49 -15.92 -4.12 5.68
N ALA A 50 -16.16 -5.34 6.15
CA ALA A 50 -15.95 -5.72 7.56
C ALA A 50 -14.47 -5.66 7.99
N LEU A 51 -13.52 -5.71 7.06
CA LEU A 51 -12.08 -5.62 7.33
C LEU A 51 -11.56 -4.17 7.35
N LEU A 52 -12.37 -3.19 6.93
CA LEU A 52 -12.00 -1.78 6.97
C LEU A 52 -11.91 -1.28 8.43
N ASN A 53 -11.10 -0.27 8.66
CA ASN A 53 -11.16 0.45 9.93
C ASN A 53 -12.49 1.22 10.06
N LYS A 54 -12.85 1.59 11.30
CA LYS A 54 -14.15 2.22 11.60
C LYS A 54 -14.43 3.48 10.77
N ASN A 55 -13.42 4.32 10.58
CA ASN A 55 -13.56 5.56 9.81
C ASN A 55 -13.95 5.30 8.34
N LEU A 56 -13.40 4.25 7.72
CA LEU A 56 -13.76 3.86 6.37
C LEU A 56 -15.11 3.12 6.32
N GLN A 57 -15.44 2.29 7.32
CA GLN A 57 -16.74 1.63 7.41
C GLN A 57 -17.89 2.63 7.50
N GLU A 58 -17.71 3.74 8.19
CA GLU A 58 -18.71 4.81 8.30
C GLU A 58 -18.89 5.62 7.00
N LYS A 59 -17.84 5.71 6.18
CA LYS A 59 -17.83 6.52 4.95
C LYS A 59 -18.16 5.75 3.69
N LEU A 60 -17.90 4.45 3.68
CA LEU A 60 -18.05 3.61 2.50
C LEU A 60 -19.12 2.56 2.77
N SER A 61 -20.03 2.38 1.85
CA SER A 61 -21.01 1.29 1.96
C SER A 61 -20.44 -0.02 1.40
N PRO A 62 -20.92 -1.19 1.89
CA PRO A 62 -20.47 -2.48 1.34
C PRO A 62 -20.70 -2.64 -0.17
N GLU A 63 -21.73 -1.97 -0.71
CA GLU A 63 -22.09 -2.03 -2.13
C GLU A 63 -20.98 -1.52 -3.06
N ILE A 64 -20.11 -0.61 -2.56
CA ILE A 64 -18.97 -0.11 -3.34
C ILE A 64 -18.01 -1.25 -3.74
N PHE A 65 -17.90 -2.27 -2.92
CA PHE A 65 -16.99 -3.40 -3.14
C PHE A 65 -17.65 -4.55 -3.90
N LYS A 66 -18.98 -4.53 -4.05
CA LYS A 66 -19.70 -5.52 -4.84
C LYS A 66 -19.44 -5.30 -6.33
N ASP A 67 -19.28 -6.39 -7.06
CA ASP A 67 -19.05 -6.38 -8.51
C ASP A 67 -17.80 -5.62 -8.98
N MET A 68 -16.95 -5.12 -8.06
CA MET A 68 -15.79 -4.32 -8.43
C MET A 68 -14.84 -5.08 -9.38
N PHE A 69 -14.60 -6.36 -9.13
CA PHE A 69 -13.77 -7.19 -9.99
C PHE A 69 -14.44 -7.43 -11.34
N LYS A 70 -15.72 -7.78 -11.36
CA LYS A 70 -16.51 -7.99 -12.60
C LYS A 70 -16.59 -6.71 -13.44
N GLN A 71 -16.77 -5.56 -12.79
CA GLN A 71 -16.76 -4.27 -13.49
C GLN A 71 -15.39 -3.96 -14.11
N SER A 72 -14.31 -4.31 -13.41
CA SER A 72 -12.96 -4.18 -13.94
C SER A 72 -12.76 -5.06 -15.17
N GLU A 73 -13.22 -6.31 -15.16
CA GLU A 73 -13.18 -7.19 -16.34
C GLU A 73 -14.04 -6.65 -17.48
N LYS A 74 -15.22 -6.14 -17.19
CA LYS A 74 -16.11 -5.54 -18.20
C LYS A 74 -15.46 -4.31 -18.87
N GLN A 75 -14.78 -3.48 -18.10
CA GLN A 75 -14.17 -2.25 -18.58
C GLN A 75 -12.82 -2.51 -19.27
N PHE A 76 -11.98 -3.39 -18.74
CA PHE A 76 -10.59 -3.57 -19.18
C PHE A 76 -10.30 -4.90 -19.86
N GLY A 77 -11.32 -5.75 -20.01
CA GLY A 77 -11.19 -7.11 -20.54
C GLY A 77 -10.84 -8.12 -19.45
N LYS A 78 -10.69 -9.38 -19.85
CA LYS A 78 -10.38 -10.47 -18.91
C LYS A 78 -9.02 -10.27 -18.24
N LEU A 79 -8.91 -10.72 -16.98
CA LEU A 79 -7.64 -10.77 -16.29
C LEU A 79 -6.71 -11.79 -16.97
N GLN A 80 -5.56 -11.33 -17.47
CA GLN A 80 -4.58 -12.14 -18.19
C GLN A 80 -3.46 -12.65 -17.29
N ALA A 81 -3.01 -11.79 -16.39
CA ALA A 81 -1.93 -12.12 -15.45
C ALA A 81 -2.04 -11.31 -14.18
N LYS A 82 -1.51 -11.89 -13.12
CA LYS A 82 -1.34 -11.26 -11.81
C LYS A 82 0.14 -11.30 -11.42
N GLY A 83 0.69 -10.11 -11.11
CA GLY A 83 2.08 -9.96 -10.66
C GLY A 83 2.28 -10.55 -9.26
N GLU A 84 3.53 -10.65 -8.87
CA GLU A 84 3.88 -11.00 -7.49
C GLU A 84 3.43 -9.91 -6.51
N TRP A 85 3.19 -10.33 -5.27
CA TRP A 85 2.97 -9.39 -4.19
C TRP A 85 4.24 -8.64 -3.86
N LYS A 86 4.11 -7.34 -3.66
CA LYS A 86 5.17 -6.43 -3.25
C LYS A 86 4.74 -5.63 -2.04
N GLN A 87 5.72 -5.21 -1.25
CA GLN A 87 5.52 -4.26 -0.17
C GLN A 87 6.51 -3.12 -0.30
N GLU A 88 6.06 -1.93 0.07
CA GLU A 88 6.87 -0.73 0.08
C GLU A 88 6.55 0.08 1.32
N SER A 89 7.56 0.49 2.06
CA SER A 89 7.38 1.28 3.28
C SER A 89 7.98 2.66 3.09
N ALA A 90 7.16 3.68 3.33
CA ALA A 90 7.57 5.08 3.30
C ALA A 90 6.85 5.85 4.42
N GLU A 91 7.56 6.69 5.14
CA GLU A 91 7.01 7.57 6.17
C GLU A 91 6.17 6.84 7.24
N GLY A 92 6.56 5.61 7.59
CA GLY A 92 5.86 4.80 8.59
C GLY A 92 4.60 4.07 8.08
N ILE A 93 4.26 4.22 6.81
CA ILE A 93 3.16 3.50 6.16
C ILE A 93 3.74 2.37 5.31
N THR A 94 3.20 1.17 5.46
CA THR A 94 3.53 0.03 4.57
C THR A 94 2.38 -0.22 3.61
N LEU A 95 2.69 -0.15 2.33
CA LEU A 95 1.79 -0.46 1.23
C LEU A 95 2.05 -1.88 0.76
N TYR A 96 0.98 -2.66 0.58
CA TYR A 96 0.99 -3.99 0.00
C TYR A 96 0.28 -3.95 -1.33
N TYR A 97 0.92 -4.40 -2.39
CA TYR A 97 0.32 -4.31 -3.70
C TYR A 97 0.73 -5.42 -4.64
N ARG A 98 -0.10 -5.61 -5.66
CA ARG A 98 0.22 -6.43 -6.83
C ARG A 98 -0.37 -5.79 -8.07
N ASP A 99 0.29 -5.99 -9.20
CA ASP A 99 -0.18 -5.50 -10.48
C ASP A 99 -1.05 -6.58 -11.16
N LEU A 100 -2.17 -6.16 -11.72
CA LEU A 100 -3.15 -6.98 -12.42
C LEU A 100 -3.15 -6.56 -13.89
N LYS A 101 -2.79 -7.48 -14.78
CA LYS A 101 -2.80 -7.24 -16.22
C LYS A 101 -4.11 -7.75 -16.81
N PHE A 102 -4.97 -6.83 -17.20
CA PHE A 102 -6.16 -7.11 -18.01
C PHE A 102 -5.82 -7.03 -19.50
N GLU A 103 -6.71 -7.46 -20.38
CA GLU A 103 -6.49 -7.45 -21.83
C GLU A 103 -6.14 -6.07 -22.38
N ARG A 104 -6.78 -5.02 -21.88
CA ARG A 104 -6.67 -3.64 -22.39
C ARG A 104 -5.91 -2.70 -21.48
N TYR A 105 -5.70 -3.08 -20.19
CA TYR A 105 -5.11 -2.18 -19.22
C TYR A 105 -4.45 -2.92 -18.06
N SER A 106 -3.52 -2.26 -17.38
CA SER A 106 -2.90 -2.80 -16.16
C SER A 106 -3.27 -1.92 -14.98
N LEU A 107 -3.76 -2.57 -13.93
CA LEU A 107 -4.15 -1.92 -12.68
C LEU A 107 -3.30 -2.44 -11.53
N ARG A 108 -3.07 -1.60 -10.53
CA ARG A 108 -2.47 -1.96 -9.25
C ARG A 108 -3.54 -2.10 -8.20
N PHE A 109 -3.64 -3.26 -7.60
CA PHE A 109 -4.40 -3.50 -6.40
C PHE A 109 -3.52 -3.20 -5.20
N LEU A 110 -3.91 -2.21 -4.38
CA LEU A 110 -3.08 -1.64 -3.33
C LEU A 110 -3.85 -1.57 -2.02
N LEU A 111 -3.19 -1.98 -0.94
CA LEU A 111 -3.73 -2.04 0.42
C LEU A 111 -2.74 -1.46 1.43
N SER A 112 -3.26 -0.95 2.53
CA SER A 112 -2.48 -0.73 3.75
C SER A 112 -3.35 -0.99 4.99
N PHE A 113 -2.69 -1.21 6.13
CA PHE A 113 -3.33 -1.60 7.38
C PHE A 113 -2.85 -0.72 8.53
N ASP A 114 -3.73 -0.48 9.48
CA ASP A 114 -3.40 0.14 10.75
C ASP A 114 -2.65 -0.84 11.67
N ALA A 115 -2.12 -0.36 12.78
CA ALA A 115 -1.36 -1.18 13.73
C ALA A 115 -2.16 -2.33 14.34
N ASP A 116 -3.49 -2.20 14.42
CA ASP A 116 -4.41 -3.23 14.88
C ASP A 116 -4.77 -4.26 13.80
N GLY A 117 -4.28 -4.05 12.57
CA GLY A 117 -4.51 -4.91 11.43
C GLY A 117 -5.80 -4.62 10.67
N SER A 118 -6.57 -3.60 11.05
CA SER A 118 -7.70 -3.12 10.25
C SER A 118 -7.22 -2.42 8.98
N MET A 119 -7.97 -2.55 7.89
CA MET A 119 -7.57 -1.99 6.60
C MET A 119 -7.91 -0.49 6.55
N ASN A 120 -6.91 0.35 6.30
CA ASN A 120 -7.07 1.80 6.17
C ASN A 120 -6.99 2.29 4.73
N THR A 121 -6.56 1.45 3.81
CA THR A 121 -6.52 1.76 2.38
C THR A 121 -6.85 0.52 1.56
N ILE A 122 -7.75 0.69 0.59
CA ILE A 122 -7.98 -0.23 -0.52
C ILE A 122 -8.16 0.58 -1.80
N ARG A 123 -7.35 0.31 -2.81
CA ARG A 123 -7.41 1.03 -4.10
C ARG A 123 -7.14 0.09 -5.27
N LEU A 124 -7.85 0.36 -6.35
CA LEU A 124 -7.54 -0.16 -7.67
C LEU A 124 -7.19 1.06 -8.55
N MET A 125 -5.97 1.15 -9.00
CA MET A 125 -5.44 2.34 -9.68
C MET A 125 -4.55 1.95 -10.86
N PRO A 126 -4.33 2.84 -11.85
CA PRO A 126 -3.37 2.60 -12.90
C PRO A 126 -1.99 2.21 -12.36
N VAL A 127 -1.34 1.23 -12.99
CA VAL A 127 0.06 0.94 -12.67
C VAL A 127 0.87 2.19 -13.03
N PRO A 128 1.62 2.77 -12.07
CA PRO A 128 2.47 3.91 -12.37
C PRO A 128 3.42 3.55 -13.52
N ALA A 129 3.51 4.41 -14.53
CA ALA A 129 4.54 4.26 -15.55
C ALA A 129 5.89 4.15 -14.83
N ALA A 130 6.66 3.12 -15.13
CA ALA A 130 8.00 3.00 -14.56
C ALA A 130 8.70 4.33 -14.80
N SER A 131 9.02 5.04 -13.70
CA SER A 131 9.73 6.31 -13.79
C SER A 131 11.13 6.02 -14.34
N THR A 132 11.24 5.97 -15.65
CA THR A 132 12.51 6.03 -16.37
C THR A 132 13.03 7.48 -16.40
N ALA A 133 12.30 8.41 -15.81
CA ALA A 133 12.80 9.73 -15.56
C ALA A 133 13.95 9.62 -14.54
N LYS A 134 15.20 9.59 -15.02
CA LYS A 134 16.32 10.10 -14.23
C LYS A 134 15.82 11.37 -13.56
N PRO A 135 16.05 11.56 -12.24
CA PRO A 135 15.72 12.84 -11.62
C PRO A 135 16.38 13.90 -12.48
N VAL A 136 15.56 14.68 -13.17
CA VAL A 136 16.07 15.86 -13.88
C VAL A 136 16.65 16.71 -12.76
N ALA A 137 17.97 16.79 -12.72
CA ALA A 137 18.66 17.64 -11.77
C ALA A 137 18.04 19.03 -11.96
N TYR A 138 17.30 19.46 -10.97
CA TYR A 138 16.64 20.76 -10.95
C TYR A 138 17.74 21.82 -10.98
N ASN A 139 17.98 22.36 -12.16
CA ASN A 139 19.01 23.35 -12.38
C ASN A 139 18.44 24.72 -11.95
N LYS A 140 18.70 25.07 -10.68
CA LYS A 140 18.31 26.36 -10.08
C LYS A 140 18.77 27.59 -10.88
N GLU A 141 19.75 27.43 -11.74
CA GLU A 141 20.36 28.55 -12.48
C GLU A 141 19.55 29.03 -13.71
N LYS A 142 18.45 28.31 -14.07
CA LYS A 142 17.61 28.70 -15.23
C LYS A 142 16.27 29.31 -14.86
N MET A 143 15.97 29.57 -13.60
CA MET A 143 14.87 30.46 -13.23
C MET A 143 15.33 31.91 -13.28
N GLN A 144 15.24 32.52 -14.44
CA GLN A 144 15.16 33.99 -14.52
C GLN A 144 13.74 34.37 -14.10
N GLU A 145 13.62 35.02 -12.95
CA GLU A 145 12.42 35.75 -12.55
C GLU A 145 12.14 36.80 -13.65
N ARG A 146 11.06 36.58 -14.42
CA ARG A 146 10.48 37.62 -15.24
C ARG A 146 9.52 38.41 -14.36
N ASP A 147 9.96 39.59 -13.93
CA ASP A 147 9.06 40.58 -13.38
C ASP A 147 7.97 40.90 -14.42
N ILE A 148 6.75 40.46 -14.17
CA ILE A 148 5.57 40.88 -14.92
C ILE A 148 5.10 42.18 -14.29
N THR A 149 5.50 43.30 -14.86
CA THR A 149 4.92 44.61 -14.57
C THR A 149 3.50 44.62 -15.16
N VAL A 150 2.48 44.48 -14.29
CA VAL A 150 1.10 44.75 -14.66
C VAL A 150 0.96 46.27 -14.75
N GLY A 151 0.86 46.76 -15.96
CA GLY A 151 0.56 48.17 -16.22
C GLY A 151 -0.84 48.50 -15.72
N ALA A 152 -0.95 49.49 -14.85
CA ALA A 152 -2.19 50.16 -14.53
C ALA A 152 -2.50 51.18 -15.63
N ASP A 153 -3.66 51.04 -16.26
CA ASP A 153 -4.41 52.07 -16.96
C ASP A 153 -5.77 52.20 -16.31
#